data_61d739f7a0ce09a05668c46b4dcdcda4
#
_entry.id   61d739f7a0ce09a05668c46b4dcdcda4
#
_cell.length_a   1.000
_cell.length_b   1.000
_cell.length_c   1.000
_cell.angle_alpha   90.00
_cell.angle_beta   90.00
_cell.angle_gamma   90.00
#
_symmetry.space_group_name_H-M   'P 1'
#
loop_
_entity.id
_entity.type
_entity.pdbx_description
1 polymer ?
#
loop_
_entity_poly.entity_id
_entity_poly.type
_entity_poly.pdbx_seq_one_letter_code
_entity_poly.pdbx_strand_id
1 'polypeptide(L)'
;MGRGMPLRWRGRRAVVCVLALAGCAALAPTPTPDYDALMAQMLATSFRGQGIAGIDRLRQDAANAACSQAQGAPLPAALRASMQQEALNGVRWPDDGQFIGDWREGEKLAQSGRGMTWTDRSPAPSANGGGCYNCHQLTPQEIAYGTLGPSLVRYGRLRGVSDLRSAPSQPVLRATWTQLWNAKTSNACSGMPRFGAAGLLDQTQLKHLMALLLDPESPVNR
;
A
#
# COMPACT_ATOMS: atom_id res chain seq x y z
N MET A 1 -68.39 -10.41 90.75
CA MET A 1 -67.40 -11.40 90.32
C MET A 1 -67.63 -11.65 88.85
N GLY A 2 -66.72 -11.19 87.94
CA GLY A 2 -66.89 -11.41 86.54
C GLY A 2 -65.68 -10.78 85.82
N ARG A 3 -64.72 -11.56 85.59
CA ARG A 3 -63.43 -11.13 84.94
C ARG A 3 -63.64 -10.84 83.46
N GLY A 4 -63.38 -9.62 83.05
CA GLY A 4 -63.29 -9.24 81.65
C GLY A 4 -61.95 -9.66 81.04
N MET A 5 -62.05 -10.32 79.96
CA MET A 5 -60.92 -10.76 79.19
C MET A 5 -60.53 -9.68 78.14
N PRO A 6 -59.28 -9.26 78.03
CA PRO A 6 -58.94 -8.25 77.01
C PRO A 6 -58.77 -8.90 75.66
N LEU A 7 -59.42 -8.35 74.66
CA LEU A 7 -59.35 -8.70 73.25
C LEU A 7 -58.00 -8.21 72.67
N ARG A 8 -57.16 -9.17 72.36
CA ARG A 8 -55.86 -8.89 71.70
C ARG A 8 -56.14 -8.54 70.25
N TRP A 9 -55.86 -7.29 69.88
CA TRP A 9 -55.91 -6.84 68.52
C TRP A 9 -54.55 -7.20 67.84
N ARG A 10 -54.58 -8.22 66.98
CA ARG A 10 -53.44 -8.61 66.13
C ARG A 10 -53.31 -7.59 64.97
N GLY A 11 -52.39 -6.66 65.12
CA GLY A 11 -52.02 -5.76 64.03
C GLY A 11 -51.43 -6.56 62.86
N ARG A 12 -52.17 -6.62 61.77
CA ARG A 12 -51.64 -7.09 60.48
C ARG A 12 -50.64 -6.04 59.96
N ARG A 13 -49.37 -6.34 60.08
CA ARG A 13 -48.31 -5.59 59.38
C ARG A 13 -48.46 -5.87 57.90
N ALA A 14 -49.02 -4.94 57.17
CA ALA A 14 -48.95 -4.92 55.69
C ALA A 14 -47.52 -4.68 55.28
N VAL A 15 -46.87 -5.73 54.82
CA VAL A 15 -45.56 -5.61 54.17
C VAL A 15 -45.83 -5.05 52.76
N VAL A 16 -45.60 -3.76 52.61
CA VAL A 16 -45.57 -3.11 51.27
C VAL A 16 -44.30 -3.54 50.58
N CYS A 17 -44.35 -4.54 49.70
CA CYS A 17 -43.29 -4.87 48.77
C CYS A 17 -43.23 -3.76 47.71
N VAL A 18 -42.32 -2.81 47.87
CA VAL A 18 -41.95 -1.88 46.83
C VAL A 18 -41.10 -2.68 45.83
N LEU A 19 -41.73 -3.15 44.76
CA LEU A 19 -41.06 -3.68 43.58
C LEU A 19 -40.29 -2.51 42.91
N ALA A 20 -39.00 -2.43 43.20
CA ALA A 20 -38.09 -1.59 42.43
C ALA A 20 -37.98 -2.18 41.02
N LEU A 21 -38.71 -1.63 40.07
CA LEU A 21 -38.53 -1.82 38.65
C LEU A 21 -37.16 -1.19 38.27
N ALA A 22 -36.11 -1.98 38.39
CA ALA A 22 -34.82 -1.63 37.79
C ALA A 22 -35.01 -1.65 36.28
N GLY A 23 -35.38 -0.49 35.72
CA GLY A 23 -35.37 -0.28 34.28
C GLY A 23 -33.94 -0.53 33.75
N CYS A 24 -33.77 -1.59 32.98
CA CYS A 24 -32.60 -1.70 32.10
C CYS A 24 -32.64 -0.50 31.16
N ALA A 25 -31.96 0.59 31.53
CA ALA A 25 -31.61 1.63 30.59
C ALA A 25 -30.70 0.95 29.57
N ALA A 26 -31.27 0.63 28.41
CA ALA A 26 -30.46 0.21 27.26
C ALA A 26 -29.48 1.33 27.03
N LEU A 27 -28.19 1.05 27.31
CA LEU A 27 -27.11 1.96 26.96
C LEU A 27 -27.22 2.19 25.44
N ALA A 28 -27.60 3.40 25.06
CA ALA A 28 -27.57 3.77 23.64
C ALA A 28 -26.18 3.46 23.11
N PRO A 29 -26.09 2.80 21.95
CA PRO A 29 -24.79 2.52 21.36
C PRO A 29 -24.01 3.85 21.24
N THR A 30 -22.79 3.86 21.78
CA THR A 30 -21.92 5.02 21.63
C THR A 30 -21.75 5.26 20.12
N PRO A 31 -21.97 6.49 19.64
CA PRO A 31 -21.82 6.77 18.22
C PRO A 31 -20.39 6.39 17.79
N THR A 32 -20.30 5.64 16.70
CA THR A 32 -19.01 5.29 16.11
C THR A 32 -18.30 6.59 15.75
N PRO A 33 -17.05 6.78 16.18
CA PRO A 33 -16.29 7.99 15.82
C PRO A 33 -16.23 8.15 14.30
N ASP A 34 -16.41 9.37 13.82
CA ASP A 34 -16.14 9.72 12.43
C ASP A 34 -14.63 9.78 12.23
N TYR A 35 -14.04 8.64 11.86
CA TYR A 35 -12.60 8.52 11.63
C TYR A 35 -12.11 9.37 10.45
N ASP A 36 -12.94 9.63 9.45
CA ASP A 36 -12.57 10.48 8.31
C ASP A 36 -12.43 11.93 8.76
N ALA A 37 -13.36 12.43 9.58
CA ALA A 37 -13.26 13.77 10.16
C ALA A 37 -12.06 13.89 11.10
N LEU A 38 -11.81 12.88 11.94
CA LEU A 38 -10.66 12.85 12.85
C LEU A 38 -9.33 12.83 12.07
N MET A 39 -9.25 12.03 11.01
CA MET A 39 -8.08 11.98 10.13
C MET A 39 -7.86 13.32 9.44
N ALA A 40 -8.89 13.92 8.86
CA ALA A 40 -8.80 15.24 8.22
C ALA A 40 -8.30 16.31 9.20
N GLN A 41 -8.81 16.32 10.43
CA GLN A 41 -8.35 17.20 11.49
C GLN A 41 -6.88 16.98 11.84
N MET A 42 -6.46 15.72 12.02
CA MET A 42 -5.08 15.38 12.33
C MET A 42 -4.13 15.81 11.19
N LEU A 43 -4.50 15.57 9.93
CA LEU A 43 -3.70 16.01 8.79
C LEU A 43 -3.57 17.54 8.75
N ALA A 44 -4.64 18.28 9.01
CA ALA A 44 -4.64 19.74 9.00
C ALA A 44 -3.83 20.36 10.15
N THR A 45 -3.81 19.72 11.33
CA THR A 45 -3.22 20.29 12.53
C THR A 45 -1.82 19.81 12.84
N SER A 46 -1.47 18.57 12.47
CA SER A 46 -0.24 17.90 12.88
C SER A 46 0.82 17.78 11.78
N PHE A 47 0.40 17.80 10.52
CA PHE A 47 1.33 17.68 9.39
C PHE A 47 1.69 19.04 8.78
N ARG A 48 2.95 19.21 8.42
CA ARG A 48 3.48 20.41 7.75
C ARG A 48 4.43 20.00 6.65
N GLY A 49 4.44 20.76 5.55
CA GLY A 49 5.46 20.60 4.51
C GLY A 49 6.85 20.89 5.07
N GLN A 50 7.83 20.04 4.74
CA GLN A 50 9.23 20.22 5.12
C GLN A 50 10.12 19.87 3.92
N GLY A 51 11.03 20.79 3.54
CA GLY A 51 11.90 20.60 2.40
C GLY A 51 11.10 20.25 1.14
N ILE A 52 11.49 19.17 0.46
CA ILE A 52 10.79 18.66 -0.73
C ILE A 52 9.56 17.80 -0.41
N ALA A 53 9.29 17.53 0.87
CA ALA A 53 8.13 16.78 1.30
C ALA A 53 6.93 17.71 1.55
N GLY A 54 6.17 18.01 0.51
CA GLY A 54 4.96 18.81 0.58
C GLY A 54 3.79 18.07 1.21
N ILE A 55 2.82 18.83 1.73
CA ILE A 55 1.58 18.31 2.33
C ILE A 55 0.69 17.61 1.30
N ASP A 56 0.85 17.89 0.03
CA ASP A 56 0.17 17.26 -1.09
C ASP A 56 0.40 15.75 -1.15
N ARG A 57 1.55 15.27 -0.64
CA ARG A 57 1.86 13.83 -0.56
C ARG A 57 0.92 13.03 0.33
N LEU A 58 0.18 13.69 1.21
CA LEU A 58 -0.81 13.05 2.08
C LEU A 58 -2.15 12.82 1.37
N ARG A 59 -2.32 13.36 0.17
CA ARG A 59 -3.54 13.17 -0.61
C ARG A 59 -3.45 11.93 -1.47
N GLN A 60 -4.46 11.09 -1.37
CA GLN A 60 -4.60 9.97 -2.29
C GLN A 60 -5.08 10.46 -3.65
N ASP A 61 -4.53 9.88 -4.73
CA ASP A 61 -5.14 10.02 -6.05
C ASP A 61 -6.42 9.15 -6.14
N ALA A 62 -7.19 9.36 -7.21
CA ALA A 62 -8.47 8.66 -7.40
C ALA A 62 -8.33 7.14 -7.37
N ALA A 63 -7.26 6.59 -7.94
CA ALA A 63 -7.00 5.16 -7.96
C ALA A 63 -6.71 4.61 -6.56
N ASN A 64 -5.87 5.30 -5.78
CA ASN A 64 -5.58 4.90 -4.40
C ASN A 64 -6.81 5.06 -3.51
N ALA A 65 -7.59 6.13 -3.68
CA ALA A 65 -8.83 6.35 -2.93
C ALA A 65 -9.85 5.22 -3.19
N ALA A 66 -10.06 4.84 -4.45
CA ALA A 66 -10.96 3.73 -4.80
C ALA A 66 -10.52 2.40 -4.15
N CYS A 67 -9.22 2.10 -4.16
CA CYS A 67 -8.68 0.91 -3.50
C CYS A 67 -8.84 0.95 -1.98
N SER A 68 -8.63 2.11 -1.36
CA SER A 68 -8.82 2.28 0.09
C SER A 68 -10.28 2.13 0.50
N GLN A 69 -11.20 2.71 -0.28
CA GLN A 69 -12.65 2.60 -0.03
C GLN A 69 -13.15 1.16 -0.15
N ALA A 70 -12.52 0.35 -0.99
CA ALA A 70 -12.86 -1.06 -1.14
C ALA A 70 -12.53 -1.91 0.10
N GLN A 71 -11.72 -1.41 1.05
CA GLN A 71 -11.38 -2.06 2.32
C GLN A 71 -10.95 -3.53 2.16
N GLY A 72 -10.18 -3.83 1.12
CA GLY A 72 -9.73 -5.18 0.79
C GLY A 72 -10.70 -6.01 -0.05
N ALA A 73 -11.91 -5.54 -0.28
CA ALA A 73 -12.81 -6.18 -1.23
C ALA A 73 -12.33 -5.97 -2.68
N PRO A 74 -12.63 -6.91 -3.60
CA PRO A 74 -12.31 -6.72 -5.01
C PRO A 74 -13.06 -5.52 -5.59
N LEU A 75 -12.36 -4.66 -6.34
CA LEU A 75 -13.02 -3.60 -7.12
C LEU A 75 -13.97 -4.20 -8.15
N PRO A 76 -15.08 -3.50 -8.50
CA PRO A 76 -15.91 -3.85 -9.63
C PRO A 76 -15.06 -4.04 -10.90
N ALA A 77 -15.36 -5.08 -11.68
CA ALA A 77 -14.53 -5.47 -12.83
C ALA A 77 -14.32 -4.33 -13.84
N ALA A 78 -15.39 -3.57 -14.13
CA ALA A 78 -15.30 -2.43 -15.04
C ALA A 78 -14.39 -1.31 -14.52
N LEU A 79 -14.47 -0.97 -13.22
CA LEU A 79 -13.61 0.04 -12.61
C LEU A 79 -12.15 -0.42 -12.62
N ARG A 80 -11.90 -1.68 -12.24
CA ARG A 80 -10.55 -2.26 -12.29
C ARG A 80 -9.96 -2.19 -13.69
N ALA A 81 -10.72 -2.61 -14.71
CA ALA A 81 -10.28 -2.56 -16.10
C ALA A 81 -9.99 -1.13 -16.57
N SER A 82 -10.86 -0.17 -16.24
CA SER A 82 -10.65 1.25 -16.56
C SER A 82 -9.38 1.79 -15.93
N MET A 83 -9.14 1.54 -14.65
CA MET A 83 -7.92 1.98 -13.94
C MET A 83 -6.64 1.36 -14.54
N GLN A 84 -6.69 0.07 -14.90
CA GLN A 84 -5.56 -0.61 -15.54
C GLN A 84 -5.29 -0.04 -16.93
N GLN A 85 -6.34 0.23 -17.70
CA GLN A 85 -6.20 0.83 -19.03
C GLN A 85 -5.66 2.26 -18.99
N GLU A 86 -6.13 3.07 -18.03
CA GLU A 86 -5.59 4.41 -17.80
C GLU A 86 -4.11 4.37 -17.44
N ALA A 87 -3.71 3.47 -16.53
CA ALA A 87 -2.32 3.26 -16.18
C ALA A 87 -1.47 2.83 -17.38
N LEU A 88 -2.01 1.97 -18.24
CA LEU A 88 -1.36 1.50 -19.45
C LEU A 88 -1.19 2.61 -20.49
N ASN A 89 -2.21 3.44 -20.70
CA ASN A 89 -2.17 4.59 -21.61
C ASN A 89 -1.09 5.63 -21.18
N GLY A 90 -0.79 5.69 -19.88
CA GLY A 90 0.25 6.55 -19.31
C GLY A 90 1.68 6.01 -19.40
N VAL A 91 1.88 4.80 -19.94
CA VAL A 91 3.23 4.22 -20.07
C VAL A 91 4.01 4.94 -21.16
N ARG A 92 5.16 5.48 -20.79
CA ARG A 92 6.15 6.00 -21.76
C ARG A 92 7.19 4.94 -22.00
N TRP A 93 7.39 4.61 -23.25
CA TRP A 93 8.42 3.66 -23.69
C TRP A 93 9.78 4.34 -23.75
N PRO A 94 10.88 3.58 -23.71
CA PRO A 94 12.22 4.17 -23.86
C PRO A 94 12.33 4.98 -25.17
N ASP A 95 12.80 6.22 -25.06
CA ASP A 95 12.89 7.16 -26.20
C ASP A 95 13.80 6.65 -27.32
N ASP A 96 14.83 5.86 -26.97
CA ASP A 96 15.77 5.23 -27.89
C ASP A 96 15.39 3.78 -28.28
N GLY A 97 14.24 3.29 -27.82
CA GLY A 97 13.79 1.93 -28.06
C GLY A 97 14.57 0.85 -27.30
N GLN A 98 15.54 1.21 -26.45
CA GLN A 98 16.38 0.28 -25.69
C GLN A 98 15.84 0.09 -24.27
N PHE A 99 15.54 -1.15 -23.89
CA PHE A 99 15.02 -1.47 -22.56
C PHE A 99 16.11 -1.76 -21.52
N ILE A 100 17.32 -2.03 -21.94
CA ILE A 100 18.37 -2.62 -21.10
C ILE A 100 19.50 -1.62 -20.88
N GLY A 101 19.88 -1.45 -19.62
CA GLY A 101 21.04 -0.68 -19.17
C GLY A 101 22.13 -1.57 -18.60
N ASP A 102 22.75 -1.14 -17.49
CA ASP A 102 23.77 -1.87 -16.76
C ASP A 102 23.17 -2.46 -15.47
N TRP A 103 23.21 -3.78 -15.32
CA TRP A 103 22.68 -4.45 -14.13
C TRP A 103 23.45 -4.10 -12.85
N ARG A 104 24.72 -3.71 -12.92
CA ARG A 104 25.51 -3.29 -11.74
C ARG A 104 24.99 -1.98 -11.16
N GLU A 105 24.63 -1.04 -12.04
CA GLU A 105 23.95 0.20 -11.63
C GLU A 105 22.53 -0.10 -11.15
N GLY A 106 21.85 -1.05 -11.78
CA GLY A 106 20.55 -1.55 -11.35
C GLY A 106 20.57 -2.14 -9.93
N GLU A 107 21.60 -2.91 -9.59
CA GLU A 107 21.78 -3.48 -8.26
C GLU A 107 21.95 -2.40 -7.20
N LYS A 108 22.85 -1.43 -7.42
CA LYS A 108 23.04 -0.28 -6.52
C LYS A 108 21.74 0.48 -6.31
N LEU A 109 21.00 0.70 -7.39
CA LEU A 109 19.73 1.41 -7.37
C LEU A 109 18.66 0.63 -6.61
N ALA A 110 18.53 -0.68 -6.83
CA ALA A 110 17.56 -1.53 -6.19
C ALA A 110 17.79 -1.65 -4.67
N GLN A 111 19.06 -1.61 -4.25
CA GLN A 111 19.46 -1.68 -2.85
C GLN A 111 19.45 -0.32 -2.14
N SER A 112 19.30 0.79 -2.86
CA SER A 112 19.25 2.12 -2.28
C SER A 112 17.82 2.55 -1.98
N GLY A 113 17.50 2.78 -0.72
CA GLY A 113 16.22 3.35 -0.28
C GLY A 113 16.23 4.87 -0.11
N ARG A 114 17.27 5.57 -0.61
CA ARG A 114 17.40 7.03 -0.46
C ARG A 114 16.41 7.79 -1.36
N GLY A 115 16.19 9.03 -1.02
CA GLY A 115 15.44 9.98 -1.83
C GLY A 115 14.01 10.20 -1.34
N MET A 116 13.44 11.29 -1.80
CA MET A 116 12.07 11.72 -1.51
C MET A 116 11.76 11.97 -0.02
N THR A 117 12.77 12.16 0.82
CA THR A 117 12.60 12.51 2.23
C THR A 117 12.59 14.03 2.42
N TRP A 118 12.13 14.48 3.57
CA TRP A 118 12.10 15.91 3.92
C TRP A 118 13.51 16.52 4.10
N THR A 119 14.54 15.68 4.29
CA THR A 119 15.95 16.11 4.39
C THR A 119 16.64 16.20 3.04
N ASP A 120 16.06 15.63 1.99
CA ASP A 120 16.67 15.69 0.65
C ASP A 120 16.58 17.10 0.06
N ARG A 121 17.63 17.47 -0.67
CA ARG A 121 17.74 18.79 -1.30
C ARG A 121 17.03 18.88 -2.64
N SER A 122 16.75 17.76 -3.26
CA SER A 122 16.20 17.70 -4.62
C SER A 122 15.22 16.54 -4.77
N PRO A 123 14.08 16.74 -5.45
CA PRO A 123 13.19 15.67 -5.86
C PRO A 123 13.61 14.99 -7.16
N ALA A 124 14.75 15.38 -7.76
CA ALA A 124 15.20 14.86 -9.04
C ALA A 124 15.38 13.33 -8.99
N PRO A 125 14.94 12.60 -10.04
CA PRO A 125 15.06 11.14 -10.10
C PRO A 125 16.46 10.62 -9.81
N SER A 126 17.49 11.31 -10.30
CA SER A 126 18.90 10.96 -10.08
C SER A 126 19.32 10.93 -8.60
N ALA A 127 18.58 11.59 -7.71
CA ALA A 127 18.83 11.57 -6.28
C ALA A 127 18.18 10.35 -5.58
N ASN A 128 17.26 9.64 -6.25
CA ASN A 128 16.45 8.60 -5.66
C ASN A 128 17.03 7.20 -5.90
N GLY A 129 16.75 6.29 -4.97
CA GLY A 129 16.93 4.86 -5.12
C GLY A 129 15.61 4.14 -5.37
N GLY A 130 15.67 2.87 -5.75
CA GLY A 130 14.50 2.03 -5.99
C GLY A 130 13.97 1.37 -4.72
N GLY A 131 14.85 1.07 -3.74
CA GLY A 131 14.49 0.42 -2.48
C GLY A 131 13.77 -0.92 -2.64
N CYS A 132 14.07 -1.67 -3.70
CA CYS A 132 13.32 -2.87 -4.08
C CYS A 132 13.33 -3.95 -2.99
N TYR A 133 14.45 -4.08 -2.27
CA TYR A 133 14.61 -5.05 -1.18
C TYR A 133 13.64 -4.81 0.00
N ASN A 134 13.10 -3.61 0.14
CA ASN A 134 12.10 -3.34 1.18
C ASN A 134 10.80 -4.13 0.97
N CYS A 135 10.55 -4.59 -0.24
CA CYS A 135 9.34 -5.33 -0.60
C CYS A 135 9.63 -6.70 -1.21
N HIS A 136 10.80 -6.91 -1.83
CA HIS A 136 11.13 -8.09 -2.60
C HIS A 136 12.45 -8.72 -2.14
N GLN A 137 12.53 -10.03 -2.17
CA GLN A 137 13.81 -10.72 -2.22
C GLN A 137 14.37 -10.59 -3.65
N LEU A 138 15.62 -10.13 -3.79
CA LEU A 138 16.29 -9.98 -5.09
C LEU A 138 17.22 -11.17 -5.38
N THR A 139 17.95 -11.62 -4.37
CA THR A 139 18.89 -12.75 -4.51
C THR A 139 18.74 -13.74 -3.37
N PRO A 140 19.14 -15.01 -3.57
CA PRO A 140 19.09 -16.01 -2.48
C PRO A 140 19.99 -15.67 -1.29
N GLN A 141 21.02 -14.83 -1.49
CA GLN A 141 22.01 -14.47 -0.48
C GLN A 141 21.55 -13.30 0.41
N GLU A 142 20.44 -12.64 0.10
CA GLU A 142 19.93 -11.57 0.95
C GLU A 142 19.51 -12.10 2.32
N ILE A 143 20.10 -11.50 3.37
CA ILE A 143 19.82 -11.88 4.76
C ILE A 143 18.48 -11.32 5.23
N ALA A 144 18.10 -10.13 4.74
CA ALA A 144 16.87 -9.46 5.13
C ALA A 144 16.24 -8.76 3.93
N TYR A 145 14.96 -9.00 3.72
CA TYR A 145 14.16 -8.40 2.65
C TYR A 145 12.69 -8.36 3.06
N GLY A 146 11.92 -7.50 2.40
CA GLY A 146 10.47 -7.44 2.59
C GLY A 146 9.75 -8.54 1.82
N THR A 147 8.55 -8.85 2.29
CA THR A 147 7.67 -9.89 1.71
C THR A 147 6.35 -9.32 1.18
N LEU A 148 6.25 -8.00 1.02
CA LEU A 148 5.07 -7.35 0.43
C LEU A 148 4.92 -7.64 -1.06
N GLY A 149 6.04 -7.82 -1.76
CA GLY A 149 6.09 -8.25 -3.14
C GLY A 149 6.57 -9.68 -3.28
N PRO A 150 6.34 -10.33 -4.44
CA PRO A 150 6.87 -11.66 -4.72
C PRO A 150 8.41 -11.65 -4.79
N SER A 151 9.04 -12.78 -4.50
CA SER A 151 10.48 -12.94 -4.73
C SER A 151 10.82 -12.69 -6.21
N LEU A 152 11.87 -11.93 -6.46
CA LEU A 152 12.41 -11.65 -7.80
C LEU A 152 13.59 -12.55 -8.15
N VAL A 153 13.96 -13.48 -7.26
CA VAL A 153 15.03 -14.45 -7.51
C VAL A 153 14.74 -15.22 -8.80
N ARG A 154 15.72 -15.22 -9.71
CA ARG A 154 15.64 -15.82 -11.04
C ARG A 154 14.52 -15.23 -11.92
N TYR A 155 14.19 -13.96 -11.75
CA TYR A 155 13.06 -13.32 -12.40
C TYR A 155 13.06 -13.48 -13.93
N GLY A 156 14.15 -13.15 -14.59
CA GLY A 156 14.33 -13.31 -16.03
C GLY A 156 14.37 -14.78 -16.44
N ARG A 157 15.16 -15.57 -15.73
CA ARG A 157 15.31 -17.01 -16.00
C ARG A 157 13.99 -17.78 -15.93
N LEU A 158 13.16 -17.51 -14.89
CA LEU A 158 11.85 -18.13 -14.74
C LEU A 158 10.84 -17.72 -15.84
N ARG A 159 11.12 -16.63 -16.55
CA ARG A 159 10.35 -16.13 -17.70
C ARG A 159 10.94 -16.49 -19.05
N GLY A 160 11.95 -17.36 -19.05
CA GLY A 160 12.58 -17.87 -20.29
C GLY A 160 13.50 -16.86 -20.97
N VAL A 161 13.96 -15.81 -20.28
CA VAL A 161 14.90 -14.85 -20.83
C VAL A 161 16.31 -15.43 -20.76
N SER A 162 16.84 -15.89 -21.88
CA SER A 162 18.23 -16.34 -22.05
C SER A 162 19.06 -15.41 -22.93
N ASP A 163 18.39 -14.65 -23.80
CA ASP A 163 18.98 -13.63 -24.65
C ASP A 163 18.02 -12.43 -24.71
N LEU A 164 18.48 -11.29 -24.24
CA LEU A 164 17.70 -10.05 -24.16
C LEU A 164 17.29 -9.49 -25.53
N ARG A 165 18.00 -9.88 -26.60
CA ARG A 165 17.73 -9.44 -27.99
C ARG A 165 16.82 -10.38 -28.74
N SER A 166 16.58 -11.56 -28.23
CA SER A 166 15.74 -12.56 -28.91
C SER A 166 14.28 -12.11 -28.99
N ALA A 167 13.61 -12.51 -30.05
CA ALA A 167 12.18 -12.22 -30.23
C ALA A 167 11.30 -12.75 -29.09
N PRO A 168 11.53 -13.97 -28.55
CA PRO A 168 10.78 -14.48 -27.40
C PRO A 168 10.91 -13.64 -26.13
N SER A 169 12.04 -12.93 -25.94
CA SER A 169 12.24 -12.08 -24.74
C SER A 169 11.49 -10.74 -24.81
N GLN A 170 11.13 -10.26 -26.00
CA GLN A 170 10.53 -8.93 -26.15
C GLN A 170 9.21 -8.73 -25.39
N PRO A 171 8.28 -9.68 -25.33
CA PRO A 171 7.09 -9.53 -24.51
C PRO A 171 7.41 -9.40 -23.01
N VAL A 172 8.43 -10.15 -22.52
CA VAL A 172 8.86 -10.08 -21.13
C VAL A 172 9.48 -8.73 -20.81
N LEU A 173 10.32 -8.19 -21.71
CA LEU A 173 10.89 -6.86 -21.56
C LEU A 173 9.78 -5.80 -21.46
N ARG A 174 8.82 -5.84 -22.37
CA ARG A 174 7.68 -4.89 -22.34
C ARG A 174 6.86 -5.00 -21.07
N ALA A 175 6.51 -6.20 -20.63
CA ALA A 175 5.76 -6.43 -19.41
C ALA A 175 6.51 -5.93 -18.17
N THR A 176 7.81 -6.21 -18.08
CA THR A 176 8.65 -5.76 -16.97
C THR A 176 8.80 -4.23 -16.94
N TRP A 177 9.00 -3.61 -18.10
CA TRP A 177 9.02 -2.15 -18.22
C TRP A 177 7.72 -1.52 -17.74
N THR A 178 6.60 -2.05 -18.22
CA THR A 178 5.26 -1.59 -17.85
C THR A 178 5.05 -1.68 -16.34
N GLN A 179 5.48 -2.79 -15.73
CA GLN A 179 5.39 -3.01 -14.28
C GLN A 179 6.23 -2.01 -13.49
N LEU A 180 7.45 -1.72 -13.92
CA LEU A 180 8.32 -0.73 -13.29
C LEU A 180 7.81 0.70 -13.53
N TRP A 181 7.27 0.96 -14.71
CA TRP A 181 6.69 2.26 -15.01
C TRP A 181 5.49 2.57 -14.13
N ASN A 182 4.51 1.65 -14.10
CA ASN A 182 3.32 1.78 -13.28
C ASN A 182 2.69 0.40 -13.01
N ALA A 183 2.92 -0.13 -11.83
CA ALA A 183 2.41 -1.45 -11.44
C ALA A 183 0.87 -1.57 -11.45
N LYS A 184 0.13 -0.44 -11.48
CA LYS A 184 -1.32 -0.45 -11.63
C LYS A 184 -1.80 -0.94 -12.99
N THR A 185 -0.91 -1.06 -13.98
CA THR A 185 -1.25 -1.66 -15.29
C THR A 185 -1.63 -3.14 -15.17
N SER A 186 -1.03 -3.86 -14.23
CA SER A 186 -1.31 -5.28 -13.99
C SER A 186 -2.24 -5.52 -12.78
N ASN A 187 -2.14 -4.67 -11.77
CA ASN A 187 -2.98 -4.71 -10.58
C ASN A 187 -3.40 -3.30 -10.20
N ALA A 188 -4.66 -2.95 -10.43
CA ALA A 188 -5.20 -1.62 -10.17
C ALA A 188 -4.95 -1.11 -8.74
N CYS A 189 -4.91 -2.00 -7.74
CA CYS A 189 -4.64 -1.69 -6.34
C CYS A 189 -3.21 -2.03 -5.90
N SER A 190 -2.26 -2.14 -6.84
CA SER A 190 -0.87 -2.39 -6.47
C SER A 190 -0.33 -1.29 -5.55
N GLY A 191 0.30 -1.71 -4.44
CA GLY A 191 1.07 -0.84 -3.54
C GLY A 191 2.52 -0.62 -4.00
N MET A 192 2.98 -1.29 -5.07
CA MET A 192 4.31 -1.06 -5.62
C MET A 192 4.44 0.38 -6.13
N PRO A 193 5.53 1.10 -5.85
CA PRO A 193 5.75 2.44 -6.35
C PRO A 193 5.64 2.52 -7.88
N ARG A 194 5.06 3.60 -8.37
CA ARG A 194 4.90 3.88 -9.81
C ARG A 194 6.14 4.63 -10.29
N PHE A 195 7.28 3.95 -10.34
CA PHE A 195 8.59 4.58 -10.48
C PHE A 195 8.69 5.55 -11.66
N GLY A 196 8.28 5.12 -12.84
CA GLY A 196 8.30 5.99 -14.03
C GLY A 196 7.15 7.00 -14.04
N ALA A 197 5.92 6.54 -13.80
CA ALA A 197 4.73 7.37 -13.91
C ALA A 197 4.69 8.51 -12.86
N ALA A 198 5.26 8.30 -11.69
CA ALA A 198 5.38 9.32 -10.65
C ALA A 198 6.69 10.12 -10.70
N GLY A 199 7.54 9.89 -11.72
CA GLY A 199 8.82 10.59 -11.85
C GLY A 199 9.81 10.31 -10.72
N LEU A 200 9.67 9.15 -10.04
CA LEU A 200 10.58 8.75 -8.97
C LEU A 200 11.92 8.31 -9.50
N LEU A 201 11.92 7.61 -10.62
CA LEU A 201 13.10 7.18 -11.38
C LEU A 201 12.95 7.62 -12.84
N ASP A 202 14.06 7.97 -13.48
CA ASP A 202 14.11 8.29 -14.89
C ASP A 202 14.25 7.02 -15.77
N GLN A 203 14.17 7.20 -17.08
CA GLN A 203 14.26 6.08 -18.03
C GLN A 203 15.60 5.36 -17.95
N THR A 204 16.70 6.07 -17.71
CA THR A 204 18.03 5.47 -17.57
C THR A 204 18.09 4.55 -16.36
N GLN A 205 17.60 5.04 -15.22
CA GLN A 205 17.51 4.26 -14.00
C GLN A 205 16.58 3.04 -14.17
N LEU A 206 15.45 3.20 -14.84
CA LEU A 206 14.56 2.07 -15.15
C LEU A 206 15.24 1.03 -16.05
N LYS A 207 16.04 1.44 -17.05
CA LYS A 207 16.84 0.51 -17.89
C LYS A 207 17.86 -0.28 -17.08
N HIS A 208 18.49 0.35 -16.08
CA HIS A 208 19.38 -0.33 -15.16
C HIS A 208 18.66 -1.39 -14.32
N LEU A 209 17.49 -1.08 -13.81
CA LEU A 209 16.64 -2.07 -13.10
C LEU A 209 16.16 -3.19 -14.03
N MET A 210 15.83 -2.88 -15.28
CA MET A 210 15.49 -3.89 -16.29
C MET A 210 16.64 -4.86 -16.52
N ALA A 211 17.86 -4.35 -16.62
CA ALA A 211 19.06 -5.18 -16.73
C ALA A 211 19.26 -6.05 -15.49
N LEU A 212 19.10 -5.50 -14.29
CA LEU A 212 19.18 -6.28 -13.05
C LEU A 212 18.20 -7.45 -13.04
N LEU A 213 16.96 -7.21 -13.46
CA LEU A 213 15.90 -8.22 -13.41
C LEU A 213 15.99 -9.26 -14.52
N LEU A 214 16.50 -8.90 -15.69
CA LEU A 214 16.38 -9.71 -16.91
C LEU A 214 17.68 -10.22 -17.50
N ASP A 215 18.82 -9.58 -17.19
CA ASP A 215 20.12 -10.03 -17.71
C ASP A 215 20.48 -11.38 -17.10
N PRO A 216 20.78 -12.42 -17.91
CA PRO A 216 21.21 -13.72 -17.40
C PRO A 216 22.45 -13.65 -16.50
N GLU A 217 23.32 -12.65 -16.69
CA GLU A 217 24.54 -12.45 -15.92
C GLU A 217 24.32 -11.67 -14.62
N SER A 218 23.13 -11.15 -14.39
CA SER A 218 22.81 -10.42 -13.15
C SER A 218 22.74 -11.34 -11.94
N PRO A 219 23.01 -10.84 -10.72
CA PRO A 219 22.92 -11.64 -9.50
C PRO A 219 21.48 -12.15 -9.22
N VAL A 220 20.47 -11.48 -9.76
CA VAL A 220 19.08 -11.91 -9.65
C VAL A 220 18.84 -13.24 -10.39
N ASN A 221 19.55 -13.51 -11.49
CA ASN A 221 19.33 -14.64 -12.38
C ASN A 221 20.34 -15.79 -12.25
N ARG A 222 21.36 -15.65 -11.41
CA ARG A 222 22.38 -16.68 -11.14
C ARG A 222 21.96 -17.74 -10.15
#